data_f9d7f747865015164f7e9be17383a18e
#
_entry.id   f9d7f747865015164f7e9be17383a18e
#
_cell.length_a   1.000
_cell.length_b   1.000
_cell.length_c   1.000
_cell.angle_alpha   90.00
_cell.angle_beta   90.00
_cell.angle_gamma   90.00
#
_symmetry.space_group_name_H-M   'P 1'
#
loop_
_entity.id
_entity.type
_entity.pdbx_description
1 polymer ?
#
loop_
_entity_poly.entity_id
_entity_poly.type
_entity_poly.pdbx_seq_one_letter_code
_entity_poly.pdbx_strand_id
1 'polypeptide(L)'
;MYAQNPLEGEWITASLLGNFKSEYQNLFVLTRKGNESFGYATEFEKGDKNKYWSHYFAPCGNDCFRSVSGTFELIAPSYVRLNALNFSQSGDCEKKNKKLDNDTAVYYIYKLSDKKIFLVKSSSRNEKEDIEKAKNYLLVTGIKDNVLYREKSKMKVEAKGIAPLPAKIEEYATNILQLKEFKIIIYNEVKGVAAWVFALKDLTTGAILYVIQENYIDEEGKEVARFLDYTEAEMEKFRE
;
A
#
# COMPACT_ATOMS: atom_id res chain seq x y z
N MET A 1 23.39 24.20 -4.34
CA MET A 1 22.81 23.50 -3.17
C MET A 1 22.33 22.15 -3.65
N TYR A 2 22.92 21.05 -3.20
CA TYR A 2 22.36 19.71 -3.48
C TYR A 2 21.07 19.59 -2.69
N ALA A 3 19.96 19.34 -3.36
CA ALA A 3 18.71 19.07 -2.67
C ALA A 3 18.91 17.87 -1.73
N GLN A 4 18.52 18.03 -0.47
CA GLN A 4 18.62 16.97 0.52
C GLN A 4 17.76 15.78 0.05
N ASN A 5 18.33 14.58 0.08
CA ASN A 5 17.57 13.37 -0.28
C ASN A 5 16.40 13.17 0.69
N PRO A 6 15.15 13.29 0.27
CA PRO A 6 14.01 13.20 1.17
C PRO A 6 13.83 11.80 1.78
N LEU A 7 14.45 10.77 1.17
CA LEU A 7 14.32 9.37 1.60
C LEU A 7 15.43 8.95 2.60
N GLU A 8 16.49 9.74 2.76
CA GLU A 8 17.63 9.37 3.60
C GLU A 8 17.21 9.00 5.02
N GLY A 9 17.77 7.89 5.54
CA GLY A 9 17.54 7.37 6.89
C GLY A 9 16.57 6.19 6.94
N GLU A 10 16.10 5.89 8.16
CA GLU A 10 15.31 4.69 8.46
C GLU A 10 13.82 5.00 8.58
N TRP A 11 13.00 4.15 7.97
CA TRP A 11 11.56 4.30 7.85
C TRP A 11 10.85 3.00 8.20
N ILE A 12 9.72 3.10 8.87
CA ILE A 12 8.77 2.01 9.05
C ILE A 12 7.84 1.94 7.85
N THR A 13 7.58 0.72 7.38
CA THR A 13 6.71 0.41 6.25
C THR A 13 5.68 -0.65 6.65
N ALA A 14 4.62 -0.82 5.86
CA ALA A 14 3.64 -1.88 6.10
C ALA A 14 4.11 -3.25 5.57
N SER A 15 5.06 -3.26 4.63
CA SER A 15 5.61 -4.46 3.99
C SER A 15 7.01 -4.17 3.47
N LEU A 16 7.71 -5.20 3.00
CA LEU A 16 9.01 -5.05 2.34
C LEU A 16 8.89 -4.21 1.05
N LEU A 17 9.85 -3.30 0.85
CA LEU A 17 10.05 -2.62 -0.43
C LEU A 17 10.75 -3.59 -1.40
N GLY A 18 10.00 -4.15 -2.32
CA GLY A 18 10.45 -5.10 -3.34
C GLY A 18 9.25 -5.77 -3.98
N ASN A 19 9.48 -6.69 -4.93
CA ASN A 19 8.43 -7.32 -5.73
C ASN A 19 7.56 -6.27 -6.46
N PHE A 20 8.22 -5.27 -7.05
CA PHE A 20 7.57 -4.13 -7.70
C PHE A 20 6.72 -4.51 -8.91
N LYS A 21 6.86 -5.74 -9.42
CA LYS A 21 5.99 -6.30 -10.47
C LYS A 21 4.59 -6.63 -9.97
N SER A 22 4.42 -6.78 -8.66
CA SER A 22 3.12 -7.04 -8.07
C SER A 22 2.19 -5.83 -8.25
N GLU A 23 0.97 -6.08 -8.65
CA GLU A 23 -0.09 -5.07 -8.74
C GLU A 23 -0.46 -4.52 -7.35
N TYR A 24 -0.11 -5.26 -6.29
CA TYR A 24 -0.39 -4.91 -4.91
C TYR A 24 0.58 -3.87 -4.31
N GLN A 25 1.67 -3.54 -5.01
CA GLN A 25 2.68 -2.58 -4.52
C GLN A 25 2.61 -1.24 -5.25
N ASN A 26 1.40 -0.69 -5.34
CA ASN A 26 1.19 0.61 -5.99
C ASN A 26 1.50 1.79 -5.05
N LEU A 27 1.62 1.53 -3.75
CA LEU A 27 1.87 2.55 -2.76
C LEU A 27 2.57 2.00 -1.53
N PHE A 28 3.57 2.74 -1.04
CA PHE A 28 4.20 2.54 0.25
C PHE A 28 4.04 3.78 1.12
N VAL A 29 3.66 3.57 2.37
CA VAL A 29 3.70 4.61 3.40
C VAL A 29 4.97 4.43 4.20
N LEU A 30 5.81 5.44 4.18
CA LEU A 30 7.05 5.54 4.93
C LEU A 30 6.80 6.46 6.13
N THR A 31 6.95 5.93 7.34
CA THR A 31 6.90 6.73 8.57
C THR A 31 8.26 6.66 9.24
N ARG A 32 8.81 7.77 9.71
CA ARG A 32 10.11 7.76 10.43
C ARG A 32 10.06 6.76 11.55
N LYS A 33 11.09 5.91 11.64
CA LYS A 33 11.21 4.92 12.70
C LYS A 33 11.31 5.63 14.05
N GLY A 34 10.50 5.15 15.00
CA GLY A 34 10.46 5.55 16.40
C GLY A 34 10.99 4.42 17.29
N ASN A 35 10.20 4.05 18.28
CA ASN A 35 10.52 3.01 19.24
C ASN A 35 9.81 1.67 18.96
N GLU A 36 9.47 1.41 17.70
CA GLU A 36 8.82 0.17 17.31
C GLU A 36 9.74 -1.02 17.60
N SER A 37 9.19 -2.05 18.27
CA SER A 37 9.93 -3.26 18.62
C SER A 37 9.81 -4.36 17.56
N PHE A 38 8.85 -4.28 16.64
CA PHE A 38 8.68 -5.24 15.53
C PHE A 38 8.01 -4.58 14.32
N GLY A 39 8.21 -5.15 13.15
CA GLY A 39 7.58 -4.69 11.91
C GLY A 39 8.52 -4.74 10.72
N TYR A 40 8.20 -3.95 9.71
CA TYR A 40 9.08 -3.77 8.56
C TYR A 40 9.74 -2.41 8.61
N ALA A 41 11.05 -2.38 8.38
CA ALA A 41 11.82 -1.16 8.23
C ALA A 41 12.46 -1.10 6.85
N THR A 42 12.69 0.11 6.38
CA THR A 42 13.47 0.37 5.17
C THR A 42 14.46 1.49 5.46
N GLU A 43 15.70 1.22 5.19
CA GLU A 43 16.80 2.16 5.30
C GLU A 43 17.28 2.58 3.91
N PHE A 44 17.42 3.89 3.71
CA PHE A 44 17.98 4.48 2.49
C PHE A 44 19.32 5.13 2.83
N GLU A 45 20.39 4.53 2.32
CA GLU A 45 21.76 5.02 2.50
C GLU A 45 22.21 5.84 1.29
N LYS A 46 22.80 7.00 1.58
CA LYS A 46 23.48 7.83 0.58
C LYS A 46 24.95 7.46 0.54
N GLY A 47 25.47 7.14 -0.64
CA GLY A 47 26.88 6.80 -0.85
C GLY A 47 27.20 6.78 -2.35
N ASP A 48 28.35 6.19 -2.71
CA ASP A 48 28.76 6.04 -4.13
C ASP A 48 27.73 5.30 -4.98
N LYS A 49 26.98 4.39 -4.35
CA LYS A 49 25.78 3.77 -4.91
C LYS A 49 24.69 3.90 -3.88
N ASN A 50 23.70 4.74 -4.13
CA ASN A 50 22.54 4.85 -3.26
C ASN A 50 21.88 3.47 -3.10
N LYS A 51 21.91 2.95 -1.89
CA LYS A 51 21.38 1.61 -1.57
C LYS A 51 20.18 1.74 -0.66
N TYR A 52 19.27 0.78 -0.75
CA TYR A 52 18.25 0.60 0.26
C TYR A 52 18.23 -0.85 0.74
N TRP A 53 17.81 -1.01 2.00
CA TRP A 53 17.59 -2.28 2.63
C TRP A 53 16.26 -2.25 3.35
N SER A 54 15.34 -3.13 2.93
CA SER A 54 14.03 -3.29 3.52
C SER A 54 13.96 -4.65 4.20
N HIS A 55 13.60 -4.69 5.49
CA HIS A 55 13.67 -5.91 6.28
C HIS A 55 12.57 -5.98 7.34
N TYR A 56 12.20 -7.21 7.70
CA TYR A 56 11.40 -7.48 8.88
C TYR A 56 12.32 -7.54 10.10
N PHE A 57 11.89 -6.96 11.21
CA PHE A 57 12.57 -7.01 12.49
C PHE A 57 11.61 -7.35 13.63
N ALA A 58 12.07 -8.12 14.61
CA ALA A 58 11.33 -8.50 15.80
C ALA A 58 12.31 -8.81 16.95
N PRO A 59 11.90 -8.67 18.23
CA PRO A 59 12.77 -8.91 19.39
C PRO A 59 13.03 -10.40 19.63
N CYS A 60 12.17 -11.29 19.15
CA CYS A 60 12.28 -12.75 19.34
C CYS A 60 12.92 -13.41 18.11
N GLY A 61 13.88 -14.34 18.34
CA GLY A 61 14.54 -15.09 17.28
C GLY A 61 13.68 -16.14 16.58
N ASN A 62 12.43 -16.35 17.01
CA ASN A 62 11.51 -17.37 16.51
C ASN A 62 10.61 -16.86 15.38
N ASP A 63 11.06 -15.85 14.64
CA ASP A 63 10.34 -15.26 13.52
C ASP A 63 11.00 -15.60 12.19
N CYS A 64 10.23 -15.47 11.10
CA CYS A 64 10.75 -15.55 9.75
C CYS A 64 11.25 -14.17 9.30
N PHE A 65 12.56 -13.96 9.36
CA PHE A 65 13.20 -12.71 8.96
C PHE A 65 13.37 -12.66 7.44
N ARG A 66 12.68 -11.71 6.83
CA ARG A 66 12.73 -11.47 5.38
C ARG A 66 13.34 -10.12 5.10
N SER A 67 14.14 -10.04 4.04
CA SER A 67 14.68 -8.77 3.59
C SER A 67 14.79 -8.68 2.08
N VAL A 68 14.76 -7.44 1.60
CA VAL A 68 15.06 -7.07 0.22
C VAL A 68 16.14 -6.00 0.24
N SER A 69 17.18 -6.15 -0.56
CA SER A 69 18.18 -5.11 -0.78
C SER A 69 18.24 -4.70 -2.24
N GLY A 70 18.56 -3.43 -2.47
CA GLY A 70 18.59 -2.89 -3.81
C GLY A 70 19.26 -1.54 -3.90
N THR A 71 19.08 -0.88 -5.02
CA THR A 71 19.55 0.47 -5.28
C THR A 71 18.39 1.42 -5.55
N PHE A 72 18.61 2.70 -5.29
CA PHE A 72 17.65 3.73 -5.65
C PHE A 72 18.35 4.88 -6.39
N GLU A 73 17.58 5.59 -7.19
CA GLU A 73 18.03 6.75 -7.95
C GLU A 73 16.94 7.83 -7.89
N LEU A 74 17.29 9.02 -7.43
CA LEU A 74 16.42 10.19 -7.57
C LEU A 74 16.51 10.68 -9.01
N ILE A 75 15.51 10.38 -9.82
CA ILE A 75 15.49 10.72 -11.27
C ILE A 75 14.92 12.12 -11.55
N ALA A 76 14.23 12.70 -10.56
CA ALA A 76 13.77 14.08 -10.51
C ALA A 76 13.54 14.44 -9.03
N PRO A 77 13.33 15.72 -8.68
CA PRO A 77 13.12 16.12 -7.27
C PRO A 77 12.01 15.34 -6.56
N SER A 78 10.97 14.96 -7.30
CA SER A 78 9.79 14.26 -6.76
C SER A 78 9.69 12.80 -7.19
N TYR A 79 10.71 12.22 -7.83
CA TYR A 79 10.65 10.84 -8.33
C TYR A 79 11.86 10.02 -7.93
N VAL A 80 11.61 8.82 -7.51
CA VAL A 80 12.63 7.80 -7.21
C VAL A 80 12.41 6.56 -8.06
N ARG A 81 13.47 6.04 -8.64
CA ARG A 81 13.53 4.69 -9.19
C ARG A 81 14.08 3.76 -8.13
N LEU A 82 13.36 2.70 -7.82
CA LEU A 82 13.80 1.61 -6.96
C LEU A 82 14.11 0.39 -7.81
N ASN A 83 15.21 -0.29 -7.52
CA ASN A 83 15.61 -1.52 -8.17
C ASN A 83 15.97 -2.55 -7.09
N ALA A 84 15.10 -3.56 -6.90
CA ALA A 84 15.33 -4.65 -5.96
C ALA A 84 16.28 -5.67 -6.60
N LEU A 85 17.37 -5.98 -5.91
CA LEU A 85 18.43 -6.85 -6.42
C LEU A 85 18.46 -8.23 -5.74
N ASN A 86 18.21 -8.27 -4.44
CA ASN A 86 18.29 -9.51 -3.69
C ASN A 86 17.14 -9.62 -2.70
N PHE A 87 16.62 -10.83 -2.58
CA PHE A 87 15.71 -11.24 -1.50
C PHE A 87 16.41 -12.25 -0.63
N SER A 88 16.30 -12.14 0.70
CA SER A 88 16.73 -13.16 1.64
C SER A 88 15.66 -13.45 2.68
N GLN A 89 15.67 -14.68 3.17
CA GLN A 89 14.77 -15.19 4.20
C GLN A 89 15.57 -16.11 5.13
N SER A 90 15.37 -15.97 6.45
CA SER A 90 16.04 -16.78 7.49
C SER A 90 15.23 -16.74 8.79
N GLY A 91 15.68 -17.47 9.81
CA GLY A 91 14.99 -17.61 11.09
C GLY A 91 14.16 -18.89 11.14
N ASP A 92 12.97 -18.84 11.73
CA ASP A 92 12.07 -19.99 11.88
C ASP A 92 11.27 -20.29 10.60
N CYS A 93 12.00 -20.30 9.47
CA CYS A 93 11.46 -20.62 8.16
C CYS A 93 12.58 -21.12 7.24
N GLU A 94 12.21 -21.71 6.11
CA GLU A 94 13.17 -22.17 5.14
C GLU A 94 14.12 -21.05 4.69
N LYS A 95 15.43 -21.27 4.84
CA LYS A 95 16.44 -20.31 4.39
C LYS A 95 16.43 -20.18 2.88
N LYS A 96 16.20 -18.96 2.39
CA LYS A 96 16.16 -18.63 0.96
C LYS A 96 16.99 -17.40 0.66
N ASN A 97 17.78 -17.48 -0.41
CA ASN A 97 18.45 -16.32 -0.99
C ASN A 97 18.19 -16.35 -2.50
N LYS A 98 17.65 -15.24 -3.03
CA LYS A 98 17.30 -15.13 -4.44
C LYS A 98 17.76 -13.79 -5.00
N LYS A 99 18.46 -13.81 -6.14
CA LYS A 99 18.64 -12.62 -6.96
C LYS A 99 17.32 -12.28 -7.64
N LEU A 100 17.00 -11.00 -7.66
CA LEU A 100 15.80 -10.47 -8.29
C LEU A 100 16.20 -9.84 -9.62
N ASP A 101 15.63 -10.35 -10.71
CA ASP A 101 15.94 -9.85 -12.06
C ASP A 101 14.86 -8.88 -12.51
N ASN A 102 15.28 -7.68 -12.93
CA ASN A 102 14.40 -6.63 -13.49
C ASN A 102 13.21 -6.27 -12.58
N ASP A 103 13.39 -6.32 -11.28
CA ASP A 103 12.38 -5.87 -10.31
C ASP A 103 12.58 -4.38 -10.01
N THR A 104 12.12 -3.55 -10.93
CA THR A 104 12.31 -2.09 -10.92
C THR A 104 10.98 -1.38 -11.07
N ALA A 105 10.79 -0.30 -10.30
CA ALA A 105 9.66 0.60 -10.45
C ALA A 105 10.04 2.06 -10.17
N VAL A 106 9.25 2.97 -10.70
CA VAL A 106 9.34 4.41 -10.44
C VAL A 106 8.21 4.80 -9.51
N TYR A 107 8.54 5.60 -8.49
CA TYR A 107 7.59 6.12 -7.53
C TYR A 107 7.66 7.64 -7.47
N TYR A 108 6.50 8.27 -7.37
CA TYR A 108 6.37 9.67 -7.01
C TYR A 108 6.50 9.78 -5.48
N ILE A 109 7.31 10.75 -5.03
CA ILE A 109 7.55 11.04 -3.62
C ILE A 109 6.57 12.12 -3.17
N TYR A 110 5.50 11.73 -2.49
CA TYR A 110 4.55 12.66 -1.91
C TYR A 110 4.87 12.89 -0.44
N LYS A 111 5.48 14.03 -0.13
CA LYS A 111 5.88 14.36 1.24
C LYS A 111 4.72 14.99 1.99
N LEU A 112 4.22 14.32 3.03
CA LEU A 112 3.24 14.87 3.97
C LEU A 112 3.88 15.69 5.08
N SER A 113 5.02 15.21 5.57
CA SER A 113 5.81 15.85 6.61
C SER A 113 7.24 15.30 6.58
N ASP A 114 8.12 15.82 7.43
CA ASP A 114 9.48 15.23 7.62
C ASP A 114 9.45 13.83 8.21
N LYS A 115 8.31 13.42 8.79
CA LYS A 115 8.10 12.12 9.42
C LYS A 115 7.26 11.16 8.59
N LYS A 116 6.63 11.61 7.49
CA LYS A 116 5.71 10.77 6.70
C LYS A 116 5.78 11.09 5.22
N ILE A 117 6.07 10.07 4.42
CA ILE A 117 6.18 10.14 2.97
C ILE A 117 5.34 9.02 2.35
N PHE A 118 4.71 9.31 1.22
CA PHE A 118 4.12 8.29 0.36
C PHE A 118 4.98 8.10 -0.89
N LEU A 119 5.27 6.85 -1.21
CA LEU A 119 5.81 6.45 -2.49
C LEU A 119 4.65 5.90 -3.34
N VAL A 120 4.22 6.67 -4.31
CA VAL A 120 3.11 6.32 -5.21
C VAL A 120 3.67 5.81 -6.53
N LYS A 121 3.37 4.57 -6.91
CA LYS A 121 3.87 3.98 -8.16
C LYS A 121 3.40 4.81 -9.36
N SER A 122 4.37 5.25 -10.17
CA SER A 122 4.13 6.08 -11.34
C SER A 122 4.47 5.30 -12.61
N SER A 123 3.52 5.20 -13.52
CA SER A 123 3.72 4.58 -14.84
C SER A 123 4.14 5.60 -15.90
N SER A 124 3.65 6.82 -15.79
CA SER A 124 3.81 7.88 -16.80
C SER A 124 4.71 9.03 -16.36
N ARG A 125 5.06 9.10 -15.07
CA ARG A 125 5.70 10.26 -14.42
C ARG A 125 4.90 11.54 -14.62
N ASN A 126 3.57 11.43 -14.61
CA ASN A 126 2.67 12.55 -14.65
C ASN A 126 2.40 13.01 -13.22
N GLU A 127 3.03 14.10 -12.81
CA GLU A 127 2.98 14.62 -11.44
C GLU A 127 1.55 14.93 -10.99
N LYS A 128 0.71 15.46 -11.87
CA LYS A 128 -0.70 15.77 -11.55
C LYS A 128 -1.49 14.49 -11.23
N GLU A 129 -1.33 13.43 -12.02
CA GLU A 129 -1.97 12.15 -11.77
C GLU A 129 -1.44 11.48 -10.50
N ASP A 130 -0.14 11.58 -10.25
CA ASP A 130 0.49 10.95 -9.11
C ASP A 130 0.13 11.68 -7.80
N ILE A 131 -0.01 13.00 -7.81
CA ILE A 131 -0.56 13.79 -6.70
C ILE A 131 -2.02 13.40 -6.43
N GLU A 132 -2.84 13.25 -7.46
CA GLU A 132 -4.24 12.82 -7.32
C GLU A 132 -4.34 11.44 -6.67
N LYS A 133 -3.51 10.48 -7.11
CA LYS A 133 -3.41 9.16 -6.46
C LYS A 133 -3.01 9.27 -4.98
N ALA A 134 -2.01 10.11 -4.66
CA ALA A 134 -1.58 10.33 -3.28
C ALA A 134 -2.70 10.89 -2.40
N LYS A 135 -3.45 11.89 -2.91
CA LYS A 135 -4.58 12.48 -2.21
C LYS A 135 -5.72 11.48 -2.02
N ASN A 136 -6.04 10.70 -3.04
CA ASN A 136 -7.06 9.67 -2.95
C ASN A 136 -6.69 8.60 -1.91
N TYR A 137 -5.40 8.28 -1.80
CA TYR A 137 -4.93 7.38 -0.75
C TYR A 137 -5.07 7.97 0.67
N LEU A 138 -4.85 9.25 0.84
CA LEU A 138 -5.10 9.93 2.11
C LEU A 138 -6.56 9.84 2.52
N LEU A 139 -7.48 10.02 1.57
CA LEU A 139 -8.90 9.81 1.78
C LEU A 139 -9.21 8.39 2.24
N VAL A 140 -8.71 7.41 1.50
CA VAL A 140 -8.88 5.99 1.81
C VAL A 140 -8.33 5.62 3.20
N THR A 141 -7.19 6.19 3.62
CA THR A 141 -6.66 5.95 4.97
C THR A 141 -7.48 6.64 6.07
N GLY A 142 -8.07 7.80 5.79
CA GLY A 142 -9.00 8.47 6.71
C GLY A 142 -10.28 7.66 6.95
N ILE A 143 -10.84 7.02 5.91
CA ILE A 143 -11.97 6.10 6.04
C ILE A 143 -11.64 4.94 6.96
N LYS A 144 -10.48 4.34 6.76
CA LYS A 144 -10.00 3.20 7.51
C LYS A 144 -10.13 3.39 9.02
N ASP A 145 -9.71 4.54 9.51
CA ASP A 145 -9.67 4.81 10.94
C ASP A 145 -11.05 5.10 11.54
N ASN A 146 -11.98 5.65 10.75
CA ASN A 146 -13.28 6.09 11.24
C ASN A 146 -14.45 5.16 10.90
N VAL A 147 -14.55 4.66 9.68
CA VAL A 147 -15.73 3.89 9.23
C VAL A 147 -15.59 2.41 9.58
N LEU A 148 -14.50 1.78 9.19
CA LEU A 148 -14.30 0.35 9.45
C LEU A 148 -14.19 0.03 10.93
N TYR A 149 -13.65 0.95 11.73
CA TYR A 149 -13.59 0.79 13.18
C TYR A 149 -14.99 0.82 13.82
N ARG A 150 -15.86 1.72 13.37
CA ARG A 150 -17.26 1.81 13.85
C ARG A 150 -18.10 0.61 13.41
N GLU A 151 -17.94 0.13 12.19
CA GLU A 151 -18.66 -1.05 11.70
C GLU A 151 -18.13 -2.34 12.33
N LYS A 152 -16.81 -2.44 12.57
CA LYS A 152 -16.19 -3.59 13.24
C LYS A 152 -16.77 -3.88 14.64
N SER A 153 -17.17 -2.83 15.38
CA SER A 153 -17.80 -2.98 16.70
C SER A 153 -19.18 -3.66 16.64
N LYS A 154 -19.80 -3.73 15.45
CA LYS A 154 -21.12 -4.32 15.21
C LYS A 154 -21.03 -5.73 14.61
N MET A 155 -19.88 -6.19 14.16
CA MET A 155 -19.70 -7.46 13.48
C MET A 155 -18.79 -8.40 14.26
N LYS A 156 -19.23 -9.63 14.52
CA LYS A 156 -18.34 -10.74 14.92
C LYS A 156 -17.64 -11.25 13.66
N VAL A 157 -16.46 -10.74 13.36
CA VAL A 157 -15.69 -11.14 12.17
C VAL A 157 -14.44 -11.89 12.60
N GLU A 158 -14.34 -13.15 12.22
CA GLU A 158 -13.08 -13.88 12.22
C GLU A 158 -12.32 -13.52 10.92
N ALA A 159 -11.24 -12.76 11.07
CA ALA A 159 -10.41 -12.35 9.94
C ALA A 159 -9.57 -13.52 9.44
N LYS A 160 -9.87 -14.05 8.26
CA LYS A 160 -8.94 -14.87 7.47
C LYS A 160 -8.35 -13.99 6.36
N GLY A 161 -7.02 -13.90 6.31
CA GLY A 161 -6.32 -13.09 5.30
C GLY A 161 -6.46 -13.67 3.89
N ILE A 162 -7.45 -13.18 3.16
CA ILE A 162 -7.66 -13.53 1.75
C ILE A 162 -7.34 -12.30 0.92
N ALA A 163 -6.53 -12.51 -0.10
CA ALA A 163 -6.24 -11.47 -1.08
C ALA A 163 -7.54 -11.01 -1.75
N PRO A 164 -7.74 -9.71 -1.99
CA PRO A 164 -8.89 -9.23 -2.72
C PRO A 164 -8.91 -9.88 -4.10
N LEU A 165 -10.07 -10.36 -4.51
CA LEU A 165 -10.24 -10.86 -5.87
C LEU A 165 -10.68 -9.66 -6.72
N PRO A 166 -9.84 -9.15 -7.64
CA PRO A 166 -10.23 -8.06 -8.54
C PRO A 166 -11.54 -8.32 -9.27
N ALA A 167 -11.78 -9.57 -9.65
CA ALA A 167 -13.03 -10.01 -10.28
C ALA A 167 -14.29 -9.67 -9.47
N LYS A 168 -14.26 -9.78 -8.14
CA LYS A 168 -15.41 -9.41 -7.30
C LYS A 168 -15.68 -7.90 -7.27
N ILE A 169 -14.63 -7.09 -7.30
CA ILE A 169 -14.78 -5.64 -7.40
C ILE A 169 -15.31 -5.24 -8.78
N GLU A 170 -14.83 -5.86 -9.84
CA GLU A 170 -15.31 -5.61 -11.19
C GLU A 170 -16.79 -5.99 -11.31
N GLU A 171 -17.19 -7.14 -10.77
CA GLU A 171 -18.59 -7.57 -10.71
C GLU A 171 -19.46 -6.58 -9.93
N TYR A 172 -19.01 -6.13 -8.76
CA TYR A 172 -19.73 -5.14 -7.95
C TYR A 172 -19.85 -3.80 -8.68
N ALA A 173 -18.78 -3.30 -9.25
CA ALA A 173 -18.76 -2.05 -10.01
C ALA A 173 -19.73 -2.09 -11.21
N THR A 174 -19.76 -3.20 -11.92
CA THR A 174 -20.60 -3.36 -13.12
C THR A 174 -22.07 -3.61 -12.76
N ASN A 175 -22.35 -4.56 -11.86
CA ASN A 175 -23.70 -5.04 -11.61
C ASN A 175 -24.45 -4.20 -10.57
N ILE A 176 -23.78 -3.67 -9.56
CA ILE A 176 -24.39 -2.91 -8.47
C ILE A 176 -24.25 -1.41 -8.67
N LEU A 177 -23.02 -0.92 -8.91
CA LEU A 177 -22.76 0.50 -9.15
C LEU A 177 -23.11 0.94 -10.58
N GLN A 178 -23.39 -0.02 -11.48
CA GLN A 178 -23.76 0.19 -12.88
C GLN A 178 -22.74 1.03 -13.67
N LEU A 179 -21.46 0.93 -13.32
CA LEU A 179 -20.39 1.61 -14.03
C LEU A 179 -20.13 0.89 -15.36
N LYS A 180 -20.28 1.62 -16.48
CA LYS A 180 -20.04 1.06 -17.82
C LYS A 180 -18.56 0.93 -18.13
N GLU A 181 -17.79 1.96 -17.78
CA GLU A 181 -16.35 2.02 -17.95
C GLU A 181 -15.73 2.63 -16.69
N PHE A 182 -14.81 1.91 -16.07
CA PHE A 182 -14.16 2.39 -14.85
C PHE A 182 -12.72 1.91 -14.77
N LYS A 183 -11.96 2.57 -13.90
CA LYS A 183 -10.58 2.21 -13.59
C LYS A 183 -10.40 2.14 -12.08
N ILE A 184 -9.79 1.08 -11.60
CA ILE A 184 -9.31 1.01 -10.22
C ILE A 184 -8.08 1.93 -10.13
N ILE A 185 -8.19 3.03 -9.36
CA ILE A 185 -7.10 4.00 -9.20
C ILE A 185 -6.19 3.55 -8.08
N ILE A 186 -6.80 3.13 -6.97
CA ILE A 186 -6.11 2.71 -5.75
C ILE A 186 -6.88 1.56 -5.12
N TYR A 187 -6.16 0.62 -4.54
CA TYR A 187 -6.70 -0.26 -3.54
C TYR A 187 -5.67 -0.52 -2.44
N ASN A 188 -6.15 -0.79 -1.23
CA ASN A 188 -5.30 -1.01 -0.07
C ASN A 188 -5.95 -2.00 0.89
N GLU A 189 -5.13 -2.88 1.45
CA GLU A 189 -5.54 -3.77 2.51
C GLU A 189 -5.68 -3.00 3.83
N VAL A 190 -6.76 -3.27 4.56
CA VAL A 190 -6.97 -2.68 5.88
C VAL A 190 -6.34 -3.56 6.95
N LYS A 191 -5.27 -3.08 7.59
CA LYS A 191 -4.52 -3.81 8.61
C LYS A 191 -5.42 -4.32 9.74
N GLY A 192 -5.33 -5.61 10.04
CA GLY A 192 -6.03 -6.24 11.17
C GLY A 192 -7.53 -6.49 10.94
N VAL A 193 -8.02 -6.34 9.72
CA VAL A 193 -9.37 -6.70 9.27
C VAL A 193 -9.23 -7.38 7.91
N ALA A 194 -10.04 -8.39 7.62
CA ALA A 194 -10.11 -8.97 6.28
C ALA A 194 -10.90 -8.03 5.34
N ALA A 195 -10.37 -6.83 5.12
CA ALA A 195 -11.02 -5.80 4.33
C ALA A 195 -10.04 -5.08 3.42
N TRP A 196 -10.56 -4.58 2.31
CA TRP A 196 -9.82 -3.77 1.33
C TRP A 196 -10.62 -2.54 0.94
N VAL A 197 -9.92 -1.46 0.65
CA VAL A 197 -10.51 -0.22 0.17
C VAL A 197 -10.04 0.04 -1.24
N PHE A 198 -10.99 0.31 -2.14
CA PHE A 198 -10.76 0.62 -3.54
C PHE A 198 -11.24 2.04 -3.83
N ALA A 199 -10.52 2.76 -4.68
CA ALA A 199 -11.03 3.95 -5.33
C ALA A 199 -11.25 3.63 -6.81
N LEU A 200 -12.49 3.74 -7.27
CA LEU A 200 -12.92 3.50 -8.65
C LEU A 200 -13.17 4.84 -9.31
N LYS A 201 -12.57 5.08 -10.46
CA LYS A 201 -12.88 6.24 -11.29
C LYS A 201 -13.82 5.81 -12.40
N ASP A 202 -15.04 6.34 -12.40
CA ASP A 202 -15.95 6.25 -13.53
C ASP A 202 -15.38 7.05 -14.70
N LEU A 203 -15.10 6.40 -15.81
CA LEU A 203 -14.52 7.05 -16.99
C LEU A 203 -15.55 7.83 -17.79
N THR A 204 -16.84 7.57 -17.60
CA THR A 204 -17.94 8.26 -18.28
C THR A 204 -18.21 9.62 -17.63
N THR A 205 -18.28 9.67 -16.30
CA THR A 205 -18.62 10.89 -15.55
C THR A 205 -17.40 11.60 -14.95
N GLY A 206 -16.28 10.89 -14.83
CA GLY A 206 -15.08 11.34 -14.11
C GLY A 206 -15.20 11.24 -12.59
N ALA A 207 -16.34 10.79 -12.05
CA ALA A 207 -16.57 10.66 -10.62
C ALA A 207 -15.65 9.60 -9.99
N ILE A 208 -15.31 9.80 -8.73
CA ILE A 208 -14.57 8.83 -7.91
C ILE A 208 -15.53 8.24 -6.89
N LEU A 209 -15.57 6.92 -6.84
CA LEU A 209 -16.30 6.13 -5.87
C LEU A 209 -15.31 5.33 -5.02
N TYR A 210 -15.55 5.29 -3.73
CA TYR A 210 -14.76 4.51 -2.78
C TYR A 210 -15.55 3.28 -2.39
N VAL A 211 -14.97 2.10 -2.56
CA VAL A 211 -15.61 0.84 -2.23
C VAL A 211 -14.78 0.11 -1.19
N ILE A 212 -15.42 -0.32 -0.12
CA ILE A 212 -14.84 -1.18 0.90
C ILE A 212 -15.36 -2.59 0.67
N GLN A 213 -14.44 -3.53 0.47
CA GLN A 213 -14.75 -4.96 0.44
C GLN A 213 -14.33 -5.58 1.77
N GLU A 214 -15.27 -6.20 2.47
CA GLU A 214 -15.01 -7.02 3.65
C GLU A 214 -15.28 -8.48 3.33
N ASN A 215 -14.38 -9.38 3.72
CA ASN A 215 -14.60 -10.80 3.64
C ASN A 215 -14.89 -11.36 5.04
N TYR A 216 -15.93 -12.15 5.16
CA TYR A 216 -16.32 -12.82 6.41
C TYR A 216 -16.80 -14.25 6.12
N ILE A 217 -16.88 -15.05 7.17
CA ILE A 217 -17.47 -16.39 7.10
C ILE A 217 -18.90 -16.28 7.60
N ASP A 218 -19.88 -16.69 6.80
CA ASP A 218 -21.28 -16.70 7.20
C ASP A 218 -21.61 -17.85 8.17
N GLU A 219 -22.88 -17.94 8.59
CA GLU A 219 -23.34 -18.95 9.54
C GLU A 219 -23.22 -20.39 9.01
N GLU A 220 -23.14 -20.54 7.67
CA GLU A 220 -22.97 -21.84 6.99
C GLU A 220 -21.48 -22.21 6.83
N GLY A 221 -20.57 -21.37 7.29
CA GLY A 221 -19.12 -21.55 7.16
C GLY A 221 -18.60 -21.20 5.76
N LYS A 222 -19.40 -20.54 4.94
CA LYS A 222 -19.03 -20.12 3.59
C LYS A 222 -18.42 -18.72 3.61
N GLU A 223 -17.37 -18.54 2.83
CA GLU A 223 -16.75 -17.25 2.67
C GLU A 223 -17.58 -16.31 1.79
N VAL A 224 -17.90 -15.14 2.33
CA VAL A 224 -18.75 -14.13 1.68
C VAL A 224 -18.04 -12.79 1.64
N ALA A 225 -18.19 -12.04 0.55
CA ALA A 225 -17.76 -10.66 0.44
C ALA A 225 -18.95 -9.71 0.64
N ARG A 226 -18.77 -8.71 1.50
CA ARG A 226 -19.68 -7.57 1.66
C ARG A 226 -19.01 -6.33 1.08
N PHE A 227 -19.78 -5.48 0.44
CA PHE A 227 -19.33 -4.23 -0.13
C PHE A 227 -20.08 -3.05 0.49
N LEU A 228 -19.34 -1.97 0.73
CA LEU A 228 -19.85 -0.67 1.14
C LEU A 228 -19.28 0.36 0.19
N ASP A 229 -20.10 1.21 -0.37
CA ASP A 229 -19.65 2.26 -1.29
C ASP A 229 -19.95 3.66 -0.76
N TYR A 230 -19.10 4.60 -1.13
CA TYR A 230 -19.15 5.99 -0.72
C TYR A 230 -18.77 6.89 -1.89
N THR A 231 -19.49 7.97 -2.04
CA THR A 231 -19.11 9.06 -2.95
C THR A 231 -17.96 9.89 -2.35
N GLU A 232 -17.28 10.66 -3.19
CA GLU A 232 -16.23 11.57 -2.73
C GLU A 232 -16.76 12.59 -1.71
N ALA A 233 -18.00 13.08 -1.89
CA ALA A 233 -18.65 14.00 -0.96
C ALA A 233 -18.98 13.37 0.41
N GLU A 234 -19.33 12.08 0.44
CA GLU A 234 -19.54 11.36 1.69
C GLU A 234 -18.22 11.12 2.41
N MET A 235 -17.14 10.96 1.64
CA MET A 235 -15.80 10.78 2.14
C MET A 235 -15.21 12.03 2.79
N GLU A 236 -15.55 13.22 2.29
CA GLU A 236 -15.15 14.49 2.91
C GLU A 236 -15.65 14.63 4.36
N LYS A 237 -16.81 14.04 4.69
CA LYS A 237 -17.36 14.02 6.06
C LYS A 237 -16.53 13.23 7.06
N PHE A 238 -15.60 12.39 6.58
CA PHE A 238 -14.69 11.61 7.42
C PHE A 238 -13.29 12.23 7.55
N ARG A 239 -13.08 13.41 6.96
CA ARG A 239 -11.83 14.17 7.08
C ARG A 239 -11.74 15.00 8.38
N GLU A 240 -12.87 15.26 9.02
CA GLU A 240 -12.98 15.94 10.30
C GLU A 240 -12.93 14.93 11.46
#